data_ebe4d16bb726ffc2460c1d12af3e1bf2
#
_entry.id   ebe4d16bb726ffc2460c1d12af3e1bf2
#
_cell.length_a   1.000
_cell.length_b   1.000
_cell.length_c   1.000
_cell.angle_alpha   90.00
_cell.angle_beta   90.00
_cell.angle_gamma   90.00
#
_symmetry.space_group_name_H-M   'P 1'
#
loop_
_entity.id
_entity.type
_entity.pdbx_description
1 polymer ?
#
loop_
_entity_poly.entity_id
_entity_poly.type
_entity_poly.pdbx_seq_one_letter_code
_entity_poly.pdbx_strand_id
1 'polypeptide(L)'
;SEDFLKYEPVWEDPIKFDYNGFTIYEAPPNGQGIVVFFILELLKQFHMKNFSKSDYYHIYVEAVKIAYALRDKFLGDPKYQKLDLMNLIQENIIKNYAKKINLDYASNIEISDFPEHKDTIYLTVKDKNGMIISFINSLFDQFGSGISVPKTGILLHCRGKSFSLKDNHPNQISGRKGLCIQLSLE
;
A
#
# COMPACT_ATOMS: atom_id res chain seq x y z
N SER A 1 -9.97 22.46 17.59
CA SER A 1 -8.80 23.23 17.22
C SER A 1 -8.99 23.77 15.80
N GLU A 2 -8.32 24.82 15.44
CA GLU A 2 -8.34 25.38 14.08
C GLU A 2 -7.99 24.37 13.00
N ASP A 3 -7.17 23.36 13.32
CA ASP A 3 -6.77 22.33 12.37
C ASP A 3 -7.95 21.48 11.89
N PHE A 4 -8.89 21.15 12.80
CA PHE A 4 -10.11 20.44 12.41
C PHE A 4 -11.06 21.29 11.56
N LEU A 5 -11.10 22.60 11.84
CA LEU A 5 -11.96 23.53 11.08
C LEU A 5 -11.42 23.80 9.67
N LYS A 6 -10.12 23.60 9.46
CA LYS A 6 -9.47 23.80 8.15
C LYS A 6 -9.34 22.50 7.34
N TYR A 7 -9.77 21.36 7.91
CA TYR A 7 -9.73 20.09 7.19
C TYR A 7 -10.93 19.99 6.24
N GLU A 8 -10.61 19.79 4.98
CA GLU A 8 -11.61 19.55 3.93
C GLU A 8 -11.32 18.18 3.30
N PRO A 9 -12.33 17.32 3.12
CA PRO A 9 -12.18 16.08 2.39
C PRO A 9 -11.92 16.37 0.91
N VAL A 10 -11.05 15.60 0.29
CA VAL A 10 -10.69 15.73 -1.12
C VAL A 10 -11.16 14.50 -1.88
N TRP A 11 -11.78 14.70 -3.04
CA TRP A 11 -12.03 13.65 -4.00
C TRP A 11 -10.79 13.45 -4.86
N GLU A 12 -10.35 12.22 -4.99
CA GLU A 12 -9.18 11.86 -5.80
C GLU A 12 -9.55 10.77 -6.79
N ASP A 13 -8.99 10.85 -8.00
CA ASP A 13 -9.15 9.80 -8.99
C ASP A 13 -8.30 8.59 -8.64
N PRO A 14 -8.82 7.36 -8.84
CA PRO A 14 -8.05 6.15 -8.61
C PRO A 14 -6.89 6.05 -9.62
N ILE A 15 -5.78 5.47 -9.18
CA ILE A 15 -4.72 5.03 -10.09
C ILE A 15 -5.17 3.77 -10.83
N LYS A 16 -4.67 3.58 -12.06
CA LYS A 16 -5.10 2.51 -12.98
C LYS A 16 -3.91 1.69 -13.43
N PHE A 17 -4.14 0.39 -13.60
CA PHE A 17 -3.16 -0.54 -14.13
C PHE A 17 -3.82 -1.62 -14.98
N ASP A 18 -3.33 -1.86 -16.19
CA ASP A 18 -3.84 -2.89 -17.06
C ASP A 18 -3.08 -4.20 -16.89
N TYR A 19 -3.82 -5.26 -16.57
CA TYR A 19 -3.28 -6.58 -16.31
C TYR A 19 -4.15 -7.67 -16.94
N ASN A 20 -3.58 -8.43 -17.88
CA ASN A 20 -4.24 -9.58 -18.53
C ASN A 20 -5.66 -9.28 -19.08
N GLY A 21 -5.85 -8.10 -19.66
CA GLY A 21 -7.15 -7.69 -20.24
C GLY A 21 -8.14 -7.09 -19.24
N PHE A 22 -7.72 -6.91 -17.99
CA PHE A 22 -8.50 -6.22 -16.96
C PHE A 22 -7.82 -4.90 -16.59
N THR A 23 -8.61 -3.87 -16.31
CA THR A 23 -8.11 -2.64 -15.70
C THR A 23 -8.35 -2.70 -14.20
N ILE A 24 -7.30 -2.63 -13.42
CA ILE A 24 -7.32 -2.63 -11.96
C ILE A 24 -7.26 -1.18 -11.49
N TYR A 25 -8.10 -0.85 -10.52
CA TYR A 25 -8.18 0.47 -9.91
C TYR A 25 -7.79 0.37 -8.45
N GLU A 26 -6.95 1.28 -8.01
CA GLU A 26 -6.49 1.37 -6.64
C GLU A 26 -6.54 2.79 -6.12
N ALA A 27 -6.60 2.95 -4.80
CA ALA A 27 -6.47 4.26 -4.17
C ALA A 27 -5.10 4.86 -4.48
N PRO A 28 -5.04 6.17 -4.80
CA PRO A 28 -3.76 6.81 -5.08
C PRO A 28 -2.85 6.85 -3.85
N PRO A 29 -1.55 7.12 -4.03
CA PRO A 29 -0.67 7.47 -2.92
C PRO A 29 -1.23 8.70 -2.18
N ASN A 30 -1.15 8.69 -0.90
CA ASN A 30 -0.38 7.97 0.11
C ASN A 30 -0.92 6.56 0.51
N GLY A 31 -1.98 6.08 -0.14
CA GLY A 31 -2.45 4.70 -0.03
C GLY A 31 -1.43 3.70 -0.60
N GLN A 32 -1.52 2.44 -0.16
CA GLN A 32 -0.61 1.37 -0.59
C GLN A 32 -1.09 0.62 -1.84
N GLY A 33 -2.17 1.01 -2.48
CA GLY A 33 -2.73 0.34 -3.67
C GLY A 33 -1.70 0.09 -4.78
N ILE A 34 -0.74 1.01 -4.94
CA ILE A 34 0.35 0.87 -5.91
C ILE A 34 1.22 -0.38 -5.69
N VAL A 35 1.25 -0.94 -4.48
CA VAL A 35 2.01 -2.19 -4.19
C VAL A 35 1.46 -3.35 -5.00
N VAL A 36 0.15 -3.41 -5.19
CA VAL A 36 -0.49 -4.42 -6.06
C VAL A 36 0.04 -4.32 -7.48
N PHE A 37 0.19 -3.11 -8.00
CA PHE A 37 0.73 -2.88 -9.35
C PHE A 37 2.19 -3.32 -9.47
N PHE A 38 3.02 -3.05 -8.45
CA PHE A 38 4.39 -3.56 -8.41
C PHE A 38 4.44 -5.09 -8.45
N ILE A 39 3.62 -5.76 -7.64
CA ILE A 39 3.55 -7.22 -7.61
C ILE A 39 3.15 -7.77 -8.98
N LEU A 40 2.07 -7.27 -9.53
CA LEU A 40 1.53 -7.76 -10.81
C LEU A 40 2.50 -7.53 -11.96
N GLU A 41 3.18 -6.38 -12.01
CA GLU A 41 4.14 -6.09 -13.06
C GLU A 41 5.40 -6.95 -12.93
N LEU A 42 5.85 -7.23 -11.69
CA LEU A 42 6.93 -8.19 -11.44
C LEU A 42 6.53 -9.59 -11.92
N LEU A 43 5.32 -10.05 -11.60
CA LEU A 43 4.83 -11.37 -12.01
C LEU A 43 4.69 -11.51 -13.53
N LYS A 44 4.40 -10.44 -14.28
CA LYS A 44 4.39 -10.45 -15.75
C LYS A 44 5.74 -10.84 -16.35
N GLN A 45 6.83 -10.62 -15.64
CA GLN A 45 8.17 -10.96 -16.15
C GLN A 45 8.43 -12.47 -16.15
N PHE A 46 7.55 -13.27 -15.55
CA PHE A 46 7.64 -14.72 -15.45
C PHE A 46 6.50 -15.40 -16.19
N HIS A 47 6.81 -16.48 -16.91
CA HIS A 47 5.79 -17.33 -17.55
C HIS A 47 5.19 -18.30 -16.52
N MET A 48 4.38 -17.75 -15.60
CA MET A 48 3.87 -18.43 -14.40
C MET A 48 3.23 -19.80 -14.67
N LYS A 49 2.66 -20.03 -15.88
CA LYS A 49 2.06 -21.31 -16.28
C LYS A 49 3.06 -22.45 -16.40
N ASN A 50 4.34 -22.16 -16.55
CA ASN A 50 5.40 -23.15 -16.79
C ASN A 50 6.07 -23.62 -15.50
N PHE A 51 5.72 -23.04 -14.37
CA PHE A 51 6.34 -23.34 -13.08
C PHE A 51 5.55 -24.39 -12.29
N SER A 52 6.28 -25.14 -11.44
CA SER A 52 5.64 -25.98 -10.45
C SER A 52 4.86 -25.12 -9.44
N LYS A 53 3.97 -25.74 -8.67
CA LYS A 53 3.22 -25.01 -7.64
C LYS A 53 4.15 -24.39 -6.59
N SER A 54 5.26 -25.07 -6.27
CA SER A 54 6.27 -24.55 -5.34
C SER A 54 6.94 -23.32 -5.87
N ASP A 55 7.43 -23.37 -7.12
CA ASP A 55 8.11 -22.25 -7.76
C ASP A 55 7.18 -21.05 -7.97
N TYR A 56 5.90 -21.34 -8.28
CA TYR A 56 4.87 -20.31 -8.35
C TYR A 56 4.78 -19.50 -7.05
N TYR A 57 4.65 -20.18 -5.91
CA TYR A 57 4.59 -19.49 -4.61
C TYR A 57 5.92 -18.82 -4.26
N HIS A 58 7.05 -19.43 -4.61
CA HIS A 58 8.35 -18.82 -4.39
C HIS A 58 8.47 -17.48 -5.13
N ILE A 59 8.20 -17.46 -6.45
CA ILE A 59 8.24 -16.23 -7.26
C ILE A 59 7.25 -15.19 -6.71
N TYR A 60 6.06 -15.61 -6.33
CA TYR A 60 5.06 -14.70 -5.76
C TYR A 60 5.55 -14.03 -4.48
N VAL A 61 6.10 -14.80 -3.55
CA VAL A 61 6.64 -14.26 -2.28
C VAL A 61 7.82 -13.33 -2.52
N GLU A 62 8.72 -13.69 -3.44
CA GLU A 62 9.86 -12.82 -3.80
C GLU A 62 9.38 -11.51 -4.44
N ALA A 63 8.37 -11.55 -5.31
CA ALA A 63 7.76 -10.35 -5.89
C ALA A 63 7.13 -9.46 -4.82
N VAL A 64 6.44 -10.04 -3.84
CA VAL A 64 5.87 -9.32 -2.70
C VAL A 64 6.97 -8.64 -1.87
N LYS A 65 8.07 -9.33 -1.58
CA LYS A 65 9.22 -8.75 -0.84
C LYS A 65 9.79 -7.53 -1.58
N ILE A 66 10.00 -7.64 -2.89
CA ILE A 66 10.49 -6.52 -3.72
C ILE A 66 9.49 -5.35 -3.68
N ALA A 67 8.20 -5.64 -3.88
CA ALA A 67 7.15 -4.61 -3.89
C ALA A 67 7.08 -3.85 -2.55
N TYR A 68 7.19 -4.56 -1.44
CA TYR A 68 7.25 -3.94 -0.11
C TYR A 68 8.52 -3.12 0.10
N ALA A 69 9.68 -3.59 -0.36
CA ALA A 69 10.91 -2.80 -0.30
C ALA A 69 10.80 -1.51 -1.14
N LEU A 70 10.15 -1.57 -2.31
CA LEU A 70 9.86 -0.38 -3.13
C LEU A 70 8.90 0.58 -2.41
N ARG A 71 7.84 0.05 -1.81
CA ARG A 71 6.92 0.83 -0.99
C ARG A 71 7.68 1.59 0.11
N ASP A 72 8.45 0.88 0.91
CA ASP A 72 9.15 1.45 2.06
C ASP A 72 10.15 2.52 1.64
N LYS A 73 10.77 2.32 0.49
CA LYS A 73 11.77 3.26 -0.04
C LYS A 73 11.15 4.51 -0.66
N PHE A 74 9.97 4.40 -1.25
CA PHE A 74 9.46 5.45 -2.13
C PHE A 74 8.08 5.97 -1.78
N LEU A 75 7.24 5.22 -1.04
CA LEU A 75 5.88 5.64 -0.76
C LEU A 75 5.81 6.68 0.36
N GLY A 76 5.12 7.76 0.10
CA GLY A 76 4.84 8.84 1.04
C GLY A 76 3.76 9.77 0.49
N ASP A 77 3.61 10.93 1.10
CA ASP A 77 2.63 11.94 0.65
C ASP A 77 3.07 12.55 -0.69
N PRO A 78 2.25 12.45 -1.76
CA PRO A 78 2.57 12.98 -3.09
C PRO A 78 2.90 14.48 -3.10
N LYS A 79 2.34 15.26 -2.18
CA LYS A 79 2.62 16.70 -2.06
C LYS A 79 4.05 17.00 -1.65
N TYR A 80 4.73 16.04 -1.05
CA TYR A 80 6.12 16.14 -0.57
C TYR A 80 7.08 15.26 -1.34
N GLN A 81 6.58 14.46 -2.30
CA GLN A 81 7.39 13.59 -3.15
C GLN A 81 7.71 14.26 -4.48
N LYS A 82 8.95 14.08 -4.94
CA LYS A 82 9.38 14.51 -6.27
C LYS A 82 9.24 13.42 -7.33
N LEU A 83 9.07 12.17 -6.89
CA LEU A 83 9.00 11.01 -7.77
C LEU A 83 7.56 10.62 -7.99
N ASP A 84 7.15 10.53 -9.26
CA ASP A 84 5.92 9.85 -9.62
C ASP A 84 6.14 8.34 -9.50
N LEU A 85 5.42 7.70 -8.56
CA LEU A 85 5.53 6.29 -8.29
C LEU A 85 5.10 5.41 -9.48
N MET A 86 4.22 5.90 -10.35
CA MET A 86 3.83 5.19 -11.58
C MET A 86 5.03 5.01 -12.53
N ASN A 87 6.05 5.85 -12.46
CA ASN A 87 7.26 5.64 -13.24
C ASN A 87 8.05 4.41 -12.80
N LEU A 88 7.90 3.97 -11.55
CA LEU A 88 8.58 2.75 -11.05
C LEU A 88 7.98 1.45 -11.64
N ILE A 89 6.76 1.51 -12.18
CA ILE A 89 6.07 0.36 -12.79
C ILE A 89 6.52 0.15 -14.24
N GLN A 90 7.29 1.08 -14.82
CA GLN A 90 7.76 0.93 -16.19
C GLN A 90 8.54 -0.36 -16.37
N GLU A 91 8.27 -1.05 -17.48
CA GLU A 91 8.79 -2.39 -17.77
C GLU A 91 10.32 -2.50 -17.65
N ASN A 92 11.05 -1.50 -18.14
CA ASN A 92 12.51 -1.47 -18.07
C ASN A 92 13.04 -1.42 -16.62
N ILE A 93 12.32 -0.76 -15.72
CA ILE A 93 12.68 -0.66 -14.31
C ILE A 93 12.34 -1.97 -13.61
N ILE A 94 11.12 -2.45 -13.80
CA ILE A 94 10.64 -3.70 -13.18
C ILE A 94 11.46 -4.91 -13.62
N LYS A 95 11.86 -5.01 -14.89
CA LYS A 95 12.78 -6.06 -15.36
C LYS A 95 14.06 -6.15 -14.56
N ASN A 96 14.61 -5.01 -14.13
CA ASN A 96 15.83 -5.00 -13.32
C ASN A 96 15.58 -5.52 -11.89
N TYR A 97 14.39 -5.28 -11.35
CA TYR A 97 14.00 -5.85 -10.05
C TYR A 97 13.67 -7.34 -10.18
N ALA A 98 12.97 -7.77 -11.22
CA ALA A 98 12.64 -9.17 -11.46
C ALA A 98 13.90 -10.06 -11.60
N LYS A 99 14.99 -9.55 -12.19
CA LYS A 99 16.29 -10.26 -12.28
C LYS A 99 16.92 -10.55 -10.91
N LYS A 100 16.47 -9.91 -9.84
CA LYS A 100 16.94 -10.19 -8.47
C LYS A 100 16.27 -11.39 -7.84
N ILE A 101 15.17 -11.87 -8.43
CA ILE A 101 14.48 -13.08 -7.97
C ILE A 101 15.30 -14.27 -8.41
N ASN A 102 15.87 -14.99 -7.46
CA ASN A 102 16.55 -16.25 -7.69
C ASN A 102 15.55 -17.39 -7.50
N LEU A 103 15.56 -18.39 -8.38
CA LEU A 103 14.60 -19.51 -8.32
C LEU A 103 15.03 -20.62 -7.33
N ASP A 104 16.31 -20.67 -6.97
CA ASP A 104 16.89 -21.76 -6.15
C ASP A 104 16.90 -21.41 -4.65
N TYR A 105 16.87 -20.11 -4.31
CA TYR A 105 16.91 -19.67 -2.91
C TYR A 105 16.19 -18.35 -2.69
N ALA A 106 15.73 -18.16 -1.46
CA ALA A 106 15.08 -16.92 -1.05
C ALA A 106 16.07 -15.75 -0.98
N SER A 107 15.71 -14.62 -1.60
CA SER A 107 16.52 -13.41 -1.56
C SER A 107 16.48 -12.77 -0.18
N ASN A 108 17.63 -12.29 0.28
CA ASN A 108 17.70 -11.46 1.49
C ASN A 108 17.42 -10.00 1.11
N ILE A 109 16.13 -9.66 0.96
CA ILE A 109 15.68 -8.29 0.73
C ILE A 109 15.34 -7.70 2.08
N GLU A 110 16.04 -6.65 2.48
CA GLU A 110 15.69 -5.89 3.68
C GLU A 110 14.32 -5.25 3.47
N ILE A 111 13.33 -5.78 4.17
CA ILE A 111 12.03 -5.15 4.34
C ILE A 111 12.21 -4.25 5.56
N SER A 112 11.99 -2.95 5.38
CA SER A 112 12.17 -2.01 6.49
C SER A 112 11.13 -2.25 7.59
N ASP A 113 11.43 -1.71 8.78
CA ASP A 113 10.66 -1.81 10.02
C ASP A 113 9.26 -1.16 9.92
N PHE A 114 8.44 -1.57 8.95
CA PHE A 114 7.05 -1.15 8.96
C PHE A 114 6.32 -1.86 10.10
N PRO A 115 5.66 -1.13 11.00
CA PRO A 115 4.95 -1.76 12.10
C PRO A 115 3.92 -2.76 11.56
N GLU A 116 3.92 -3.97 12.11
CA GLU A 116 2.90 -4.97 11.80
C GLU A 116 1.51 -4.37 12.04
N HIS A 117 0.69 -4.39 11.00
CA HIS A 117 -0.72 -4.03 11.11
C HIS A 117 -1.49 -5.23 11.66
N LYS A 118 -2.28 -5.02 12.73
CA LYS A 118 -2.91 -6.16 13.41
C LYS A 118 -4.44 -6.22 13.26
N ASP A 119 -5.12 -5.11 12.97
CA ASP A 119 -6.58 -5.09 12.99
C ASP A 119 -7.18 -4.13 11.96
N THR A 120 -7.73 -4.68 10.91
CA THR A 120 -8.54 -3.94 9.92
C THR A 120 -9.72 -4.80 9.50
N ILE A 121 -10.88 -4.20 9.41
CA ILE A 121 -12.06 -4.85 8.85
C ILE A 121 -12.34 -4.23 7.48
N TYR A 122 -12.43 -5.09 6.48
CA TYR A 122 -12.85 -4.75 5.13
C TYR A 122 -14.13 -5.53 4.81
N LEU A 123 -15.10 -4.87 4.22
CA LEU A 123 -16.30 -5.53 3.73
C LEU A 123 -16.71 -4.96 2.37
N THR A 124 -17.26 -5.83 1.55
CA THR A 124 -17.88 -5.47 0.28
C THR A 124 -19.32 -5.92 0.29
N VAL A 125 -20.21 -5.02 -0.11
CA VAL A 125 -21.63 -5.33 -0.23
C VAL A 125 -22.12 -4.91 -1.61
N LYS A 126 -22.85 -5.80 -2.28
CA LYS A 126 -23.53 -5.52 -3.55
C LYS A 126 -25.02 -5.63 -3.35
N ASP A 127 -25.78 -4.60 -3.74
CA ASP A 127 -27.22 -4.62 -3.70
C ASP A 127 -27.84 -5.29 -4.96
N LYS A 128 -29.15 -5.45 -4.95
CA LYS A 128 -29.90 -6.03 -6.09
C LYS A 128 -29.87 -5.17 -7.36
N ASN A 129 -29.57 -3.89 -7.24
CA ASN A 129 -29.51 -2.95 -8.37
C ASN A 129 -28.09 -2.84 -8.96
N GLY A 130 -27.13 -3.56 -8.38
CA GLY A 130 -25.74 -3.58 -8.82
C GLY A 130 -24.86 -2.52 -8.16
N MET A 131 -25.37 -1.73 -7.20
CA MET A 131 -24.57 -0.82 -6.41
C MET A 131 -23.62 -1.62 -5.52
N ILE A 132 -22.36 -1.24 -5.50
CA ILE A 132 -21.33 -1.90 -4.71
C ILE A 132 -20.73 -0.87 -3.76
N ILE A 133 -20.60 -1.25 -2.49
CA ILE A 133 -19.83 -0.51 -1.50
C ILE A 133 -18.60 -1.31 -1.09
N SER A 134 -17.48 -0.65 -1.04
CA SER A 134 -16.22 -1.13 -0.47
C SER A 134 -15.95 -0.31 0.79
N PHE A 135 -15.96 -0.95 1.94
CA PHE A 135 -15.90 -0.27 3.22
C PHE A 135 -14.78 -0.82 4.10
N ILE A 136 -13.91 0.08 4.54
CA ILE A 136 -12.78 -0.24 5.42
C ILE A 136 -12.95 0.53 6.71
N ASN A 137 -12.78 -0.17 7.83
CA ASN A 137 -12.74 0.44 9.16
C ASN A 137 -11.53 -0.06 9.92
N SER A 138 -10.71 0.85 10.40
CA SER A 138 -9.45 0.52 11.07
C SER A 138 -9.03 1.60 12.07
N LEU A 139 -8.62 1.17 13.24
CA LEU A 139 -7.93 2.01 14.23
C LEU A 139 -6.41 1.87 14.16
N PHE A 140 -5.89 1.02 13.28
CA PHE A 140 -4.51 0.60 13.08
C PHE A 140 -4.08 -0.51 14.04
N ASP A 141 -3.87 -0.25 15.34
CA ASP A 141 -3.71 -1.28 16.38
C ASP A 141 -5.04 -1.51 17.10
N GLN A 142 -5.18 -2.64 17.82
CA GLN A 142 -6.33 -2.90 18.69
C GLN A 142 -6.56 -1.73 19.65
N PHE A 143 -7.80 -1.25 19.73
CA PHE A 143 -8.19 -0.07 20.50
C PHE A 143 -7.47 1.24 20.09
N GLY A 144 -6.76 1.26 18.97
CA GLY A 144 -6.09 2.44 18.43
C GLY A 144 -5.12 3.07 19.42
N SER A 145 -5.29 4.36 19.72
CA SER A 145 -4.48 5.08 20.69
C SER A 145 -4.87 4.80 22.16
N GLY A 146 -5.94 4.05 22.40
CA GLY A 146 -6.53 3.88 23.72
C GLY A 146 -7.28 5.13 24.23
N ILE A 147 -7.39 6.18 23.42
CA ILE A 147 -8.04 7.44 23.78
C ILE A 147 -9.44 7.48 23.16
N SER A 148 -10.46 7.62 23.98
CA SER A 148 -11.83 7.88 23.53
C SER A 148 -12.18 9.34 23.67
N VAL A 149 -12.92 9.87 22.69
CA VAL A 149 -13.46 11.23 22.75
C VAL A 149 -14.68 11.23 23.68
N PRO A 150 -14.65 12.01 24.78
CA PRO A 150 -15.75 12.00 25.74
C PRO A 150 -17.11 12.28 25.10
N LYS A 151 -18.15 11.54 25.53
CA LYS A 151 -19.54 11.67 25.09
C LYS A 151 -19.83 11.34 23.62
N THR A 152 -18.85 10.84 22.84
CA THR A 152 -19.06 10.51 21.42
C THR A 152 -18.99 9.01 21.13
N GLY A 153 -18.31 8.23 21.98
CA GLY A 153 -17.99 6.83 21.72
C GLY A 153 -16.90 6.63 20.66
N ILE A 154 -16.29 7.70 20.14
CA ILE A 154 -15.24 7.61 19.12
C ILE A 154 -13.91 7.28 19.78
N LEU A 155 -13.26 6.21 19.32
CA LEU A 155 -11.89 5.87 19.63
C LEU A 155 -10.96 6.51 18.60
N LEU A 156 -9.89 7.16 19.08
CA LEU A 156 -8.87 7.73 18.18
C LEU A 156 -7.92 6.65 17.71
N HIS A 157 -7.68 6.59 16.39
CA HIS A 157 -6.72 5.68 15.81
C HIS A 157 -5.26 6.05 16.19
N CYS A 158 -4.34 5.08 16.11
CA CYS A 158 -2.91 5.29 16.37
C CYS A 158 -2.05 5.29 15.09
N ARG A 159 -2.64 5.55 13.93
CA ARG A 159 -1.99 5.42 12.61
C ARG A 159 -0.74 6.30 12.46
N GLY A 160 -0.63 7.40 13.20
CA GLY A 160 0.58 8.23 13.24
C GLY A 160 1.88 7.48 13.60
N LYS A 161 1.76 6.30 14.23
CA LYS A 161 2.86 5.37 14.50
C LYS A 161 3.60 4.91 13.24
N SER A 162 2.96 4.96 12.07
CA SER A 162 3.59 4.56 10.80
C SER A 162 4.52 5.60 10.21
N PHE A 163 4.58 6.83 10.72
CA PHE A 163 5.57 7.79 10.26
C PHE A 163 6.99 7.33 10.57
N SER A 164 7.89 7.55 9.62
CA SER A 164 9.32 7.34 9.84
C SER A 164 9.94 8.51 10.62
N LEU A 165 10.84 8.19 11.53
CA LEU A 165 11.68 9.18 12.22
C LEU A 165 13.03 9.36 11.51
N LYS A 166 13.29 8.60 10.42
CA LYS A 166 14.54 8.70 9.65
C LYS A 166 14.51 9.96 8.80
N ASP A 167 15.61 10.72 8.83
CA ASP A 167 15.77 11.91 8.00
C ASP A 167 15.73 11.59 6.52
N ASN A 168 15.11 12.47 5.75
CA ASN A 168 14.92 12.34 4.30
C ASN A 168 14.11 11.10 3.85
N HIS A 169 13.44 10.42 4.76
CA HIS A 169 12.54 9.34 4.40
C HIS A 169 11.25 9.89 3.76
N PRO A 170 10.72 9.29 2.67
CA PRO A 170 9.49 9.76 2.01
C PRO A 170 8.31 9.90 2.97
N ASN A 171 8.22 9.00 3.95
CA ASN A 171 7.21 9.00 5.00
C ASN A 171 7.72 9.57 6.34
N GLN A 172 8.72 10.47 6.32
CA GLN A 172 9.19 11.15 7.54
C GLN A 172 8.09 12.02 8.12
N ILE A 173 7.96 12.00 9.46
CA ILE A 173 7.00 12.86 10.15
C ILE A 173 7.27 14.34 9.88
N SER A 174 6.23 15.07 9.52
CA SER A 174 6.28 16.52 9.28
C SER A 174 4.90 17.13 9.49
N GLY A 175 4.86 18.42 9.79
CA GLY A 175 3.60 19.15 9.89
C GLY A 175 2.83 19.13 8.58
N ARG A 176 1.51 18.91 8.61
CA ARG A 176 0.58 18.89 7.46
C ARG A 176 0.87 17.81 6.41
N LYS A 177 1.69 16.84 6.70
CA LYS A 177 2.01 15.74 5.80
C LYS A 177 1.01 14.60 5.96
N GLY A 178 0.49 14.12 4.83
CA GLY A 178 -0.33 12.93 4.77
C GLY A 178 0.48 11.69 5.15
N LEU A 179 -0.14 10.81 5.90
CA LEU A 179 0.46 9.56 6.34
C LEU A 179 0.37 8.52 5.22
N CYS A 180 1.43 7.73 5.03
CA CYS A 180 1.32 6.50 4.26
C CYS A 180 0.30 5.57 4.93
N ILE A 181 -0.86 5.44 4.32
CA ILE A 181 -1.99 4.71 4.89
C ILE A 181 -1.90 3.24 4.46
N GLN A 182 -1.84 2.36 5.44
CA GLN A 182 -1.91 0.93 5.21
C GLN A 182 -3.39 0.49 5.14
N LEU A 183 -4.07 0.86 4.07
CA LEU A 183 -5.36 0.34 3.70
C LEU A 183 -5.16 -0.42 2.39
N SER A 184 -4.96 -1.72 2.47
CA SER A 184 -5.01 -2.58 1.29
C SER A 184 -6.48 -2.87 0.99
N LEU A 185 -6.88 -2.67 -0.24
CA LEU A 185 -8.07 -3.29 -0.80
C LEU A 185 -7.65 -4.74 -1.13
N GLU A 186 -8.08 -5.70 -0.34
CA GLU A 186 -7.97 -7.11 -0.69
C GLU A 186 -9.12 -7.55 -1.59
#